data_ec4a478d890681a371e39b7fae43078c
#
_entry.id   ec4a478d890681a371e39b7fae43078c
#
_cell.length_a   1.000
_cell.length_b   1.000
_cell.length_c   1.000
_cell.angle_alpha   90.00
_cell.angle_beta   90.00
_cell.angle_gamma   90.00
#
_symmetry.space_group_name_H-M   'P 1'
#
loop_
_entity.id
_entity.type
_entity.pdbx_description
1 polymer ?
#
loop_
_entity_poly.entity_id
_entity_poly.type
_entity_poly.pdbx_seq_one_letter_code
_entity_poly.pdbx_strand_id
1 'polypeptide(L)'
;MGIWITVAIVIFILGSIMGLKPSARDTYLDNLRMTARKVGLQPKLVACPHWIVGRTGEKGKGMIAQYGLIVEDGKMLPCDYQIIDGEWRPMTDNFSANFALDKHKAEITPDITPTIQGISCKANFICLYWQENVNMGNKANLEKTEKDLIFLKNELQKIANLVQNK
;
A
#
# COMPACT_ATOMS: atom_id res chain seq x y z
N MET A 1 -17.94 -52.16 11.95
CA MET A 1 -18.52 -50.79 12.09
C MET A 1 -17.45 -49.71 12.38
N GLY A 2 -16.39 -50.00 13.18
CA GLY A 2 -15.40 -48.95 13.56
C GLY A 2 -14.53 -48.40 12.43
N ILE A 3 -14.15 -49.16 11.42
CA ILE A 3 -13.26 -48.75 10.35
C ILE A 3 -13.82 -47.58 9.54
N TRP A 4 -15.11 -47.59 9.22
CA TRP A 4 -15.75 -46.50 8.45
C TRP A 4 -15.82 -45.21 9.20
N ILE A 5 -15.98 -45.24 10.53
CA ILE A 5 -15.97 -44.05 11.38
C ILE A 5 -14.55 -43.44 11.40
N THR A 6 -13.52 -44.26 11.52
CA THR A 6 -12.13 -43.84 11.50
C THR A 6 -11.78 -43.18 10.15
N VAL A 7 -12.18 -43.80 9.03
CA VAL A 7 -11.97 -43.23 7.68
C VAL A 7 -12.69 -41.90 7.53
N ALA A 8 -13.93 -41.77 7.99
CA ALA A 8 -14.67 -40.51 7.93
C ALA A 8 -14.00 -39.39 8.73
N ILE A 9 -13.48 -39.68 9.92
CA ILE A 9 -12.74 -38.71 10.75
C ILE A 9 -11.47 -38.29 10.07
N VAL A 10 -10.70 -39.21 9.49
CA VAL A 10 -9.45 -38.88 8.77
C VAL A 10 -9.73 -37.99 7.55
N ILE A 11 -10.76 -38.29 6.76
CA ILE A 11 -11.17 -37.48 5.60
C ILE A 11 -11.61 -36.08 6.05
N PHE A 12 -12.35 -35.98 7.16
CA PHE A 12 -12.79 -34.70 7.71
C PHE A 12 -11.61 -33.84 8.15
N ILE A 13 -10.64 -34.42 8.86
CA ILE A 13 -9.42 -33.74 9.30
C ILE A 13 -8.61 -33.28 8.10
N LEU A 14 -8.35 -34.14 7.11
CA LEU A 14 -7.59 -33.80 5.90
C LEU A 14 -8.31 -32.72 5.08
N GLY A 15 -9.64 -32.81 4.95
CA GLY A 15 -10.45 -31.80 4.26
C GLY A 15 -10.37 -30.42 4.94
N SER A 16 -10.40 -30.42 6.28
CA SER A 16 -10.25 -29.17 7.06
C SER A 16 -8.88 -28.55 6.89
N ILE A 17 -7.81 -29.33 6.88
CA ILE A 17 -6.44 -28.84 6.68
C ILE A 17 -6.24 -28.29 5.25
N MET A 18 -6.82 -28.96 4.25
CA MET A 18 -6.75 -28.49 2.85
C MET A 18 -7.52 -27.18 2.63
N GLY A 19 -8.64 -26.98 3.34
CA GLY A 19 -9.43 -25.75 3.30
C GLY A 19 -8.74 -24.55 3.95
N LEU A 20 -7.77 -24.77 4.83
CA LEU A 20 -7.02 -23.71 5.52
C LEU A 20 -5.77 -23.20 4.78
N LYS A 21 -5.47 -23.76 3.61
CA LYS A 21 -4.31 -23.28 2.82
C LYS A 21 -4.54 -21.84 2.39
N PRO A 22 -3.61 -20.89 2.71
CA PRO A 22 -3.72 -19.53 2.24
C PRO A 22 -3.73 -19.50 0.71
N SER A 23 -4.51 -18.60 0.14
CA SER A 23 -4.55 -18.43 -1.31
C SER A 23 -3.19 -17.96 -1.83
N ALA A 24 -2.87 -18.26 -3.08
CA ALA A 24 -1.62 -17.78 -3.71
C ALA A 24 -1.53 -16.24 -3.67
N ARG A 25 -2.67 -15.59 -3.68
CA ARG A 25 -2.80 -14.14 -3.52
C ARG A 25 -2.37 -13.69 -2.13
N ASP A 26 -2.87 -14.32 -1.09
CA ASP A 26 -2.57 -13.92 0.29
C ASP A 26 -1.09 -14.13 0.58
N THR A 27 -0.52 -15.25 0.13
CA THR A 27 0.92 -15.52 0.22
C THR A 27 1.75 -14.45 -0.51
N TYR A 28 1.30 -14.00 -1.68
CA TYR A 28 1.98 -12.92 -2.41
C TYR A 28 1.92 -11.58 -1.65
N LEU A 29 0.74 -11.20 -1.15
CA LEU A 29 0.57 -9.96 -0.38
C LEU A 29 1.39 -9.97 0.90
N ASP A 30 1.45 -11.11 1.60
CA ASP A 30 2.27 -11.25 2.79
C ASP A 30 3.77 -11.09 2.47
N ASN A 31 4.25 -11.71 1.40
CA ASN A 31 5.63 -11.57 0.94
C ASN A 31 5.94 -10.12 0.55
N LEU A 32 5.04 -9.45 -0.19
CA LEU A 32 5.17 -8.04 -0.56
C LEU A 32 5.32 -7.15 0.68
N ARG A 33 4.44 -7.34 1.68
CA ARG A 33 4.47 -6.56 2.92
C ARG A 33 5.68 -6.89 3.79
N MET A 34 6.13 -8.15 3.81
CA MET A 34 7.38 -8.52 4.49
C MET A 34 8.59 -7.86 3.83
N THR A 35 8.66 -7.85 2.50
CA THR A 35 9.74 -7.20 1.76
C THR A 35 9.71 -5.68 1.98
N ALA A 36 8.54 -5.07 1.99
CA ALA A 36 8.39 -3.65 2.31
C ALA A 36 8.94 -3.29 3.70
N ARG A 37 8.69 -4.12 4.71
CA ARG A 37 9.26 -3.93 6.06
C ARG A 37 10.79 -4.04 6.05
N LYS A 38 11.35 -4.98 5.30
CA LYS A 38 12.83 -5.14 5.18
C LYS A 38 13.50 -3.91 4.59
N VAL A 39 12.86 -3.24 3.61
CA VAL A 39 13.40 -2.01 3.02
C VAL A 39 13.11 -0.76 3.89
N GLY A 40 12.40 -0.91 5.01
CA GLY A 40 12.14 0.17 5.96
C GLY A 40 10.82 0.91 5.75
N LEU A 41 9.93 0.42 4.89
CA LEU A 41 8.55 0.88 4.79
C LEU A 41 7.68 0.22 5.87
N GLN A 42 6.61 0.90 6.26
CA GLN A 42 5.62 0.39 7.22
C GLN A 42 4.30 0.08 6.53
N PRO A 43 4.10 -1.13 5.98
CA PRO A 43 2.83 -1.52 5.40
C PRO A 43 1.79 -1.75 6.51
N LYS A 44 0.61 -1.13 6.35
CA LYS A 44 -0.55 -1.29 7.21
C LYS A 44 -1.81 -1.37 6.35
N LEU A 45 -2.82 -2.08 6.83
CA LEU A 45 -4.16 -2.05 6.26
C LEU A 45 -5.00 -1.09 7.10
N VAL A 46 -5.51 -0.03 6.49
CA VAL A 46 -6.26 1.04 7.15
C VAL A 46 -7.64 1.21 6.53
N ALA A 47 -8.55 1.82 7.27
CA ALA A 47 -9.83 2.24 6.70
C ALA A 47 -9.58 3.25 5.56
N CYS A 48 -10.29 3.10 4.46
CA CYS A 48 -10.14 3.97 3.30
C CYS A 48 -10.52 5.41 3.67
N PRO A 49 -9.63 6.40 3.51
CA PRO A 49 -9.96 7.80 3.71
C PRO A 49 -11.11 8.24 2.80
N HIS A 50 -11.94 9.18 3.27
CA HIS A 50 -13.15 9.62 2.56
C HIS A 50 -12.89 10.19 1.15
N TRP A 51 -11.70 10.69 0.89
CA TRP A 51 -11.29 11.26 -0.40
C TRP A 51 -10.69 10.24 -1.38
N ILE A 52 -10.37 9.03 -0.90
CA ILE A 52 -9.79 7.96 -1.71
C ILE A 52 -10.88 7.01 -2.21
N VAL A 53 -10.74 6.57 -3.45
CA VAL A 53 -11.57 5.52 -4.02
C VAL A 53 -11.08 4.16 -3.53
N GLY A 54 -11.89 3.49 -2.73
CA GLY A 54 -11.59 2.16 -2.24
C GLY A 54 -11.65 1.08 -3.33
N ARG A 55 -11.31 -0.14 -2.96
CA ARG A 55 -11.33 -1.30 -3.87
C ARG A 55 -12.73 -1.60 -4.45
N THR A 56 -13.78 -1.19 -3.77
CA THR A 56 -15.18 -1.36 -4.21
C THR A 56 -15.60 -0.33 -5.26
N GLY A 57 -14.72 0.60 -5.63
CA GLY A 57 -15.05 1.72 -6.52
C GLY A 57 -15.76 2.88 -5.82
N GLU A 58 -16.02 2.80 -4.52
CA GLU A 58 -16.67 3.83 -3.74
C GLU A 58 -15.66 4.59 -2.88
N LYS A 59 -15.85 5.92 -2.77
CA LYS A 59 -15.01 6.77 -1.93
C LYS A 59 -15.23 6.47 -0.44
N GLY A 60 -14.16 6.35 0.32
CA GLY A 60 -14.20 6.19 1.77
C GLY A 60 -14.70 4.84 2.26
N LYS A 61 -14.94 3.87 1.37
CA LYS A 61 -15.43 2.55 1.77
C LYS A 61 -14.34 1.47 1.67
N GLY A 62 -14.37 0.56 2.66
CA GLY A 62 -13.49 -0.60 2.72
C GLY A 62 -12.14 -0.32 3.34
N MET A 63 -11.18 -1.17 3.05
CA MET A 63 -9.81 -1.10 3.54
C MET A 63 -8.85 -0.88 2.38
N ILE A 64 -7.80 -0.11 2.63
CA ILE A 64 -6.74 0.16 1.66
C ILE A 64 -5.37 -0.08 2.32
N ALA A 65 -4.41 -0.54 1.53
CA ALA A 65 -3.05 -0.67 2.01
C ALA A 65 -2.37 0.70 2.06
N GLN A 66 -1.74 0.98 3.18
CA GLN A 66 -0.95 2.16 3.44
C GLN A 66 0.51 1.76 3.61
N TYR A 67 1.40 2.36 2.84
CA TYR A 67 2.84 2.17 2.96
C TYR A 67 3.45 3.46 3.51
N GLY A 68 3.88 3.42 4.75
CA GLY A 68 4.39 4.58 5.46
C GLY A 68 5.91 4.59 5.58
N LEU A 69 6.46 5.79 5.65
CA LEU A 69 7.85 6.07 5.95
C LEU A 69 7.95 7.10 7.08
N ILE A 70 8.74 6.80 8.09
CA ILE A 70 9.10 7.76 9.13
C ILE A 70 10.32 8.53 8.64
N VAL A 71 10.22 9.85 8.66
CA VAL A 71 11.30 10.76 8.30
C VAL A 71 11.89 11.32 9.58
N GLU A 72 13.15 11.00 9.87
CA GLU A 72 13.84 11.51 11.05
C GLU A 72 13.87 13.05 11.00
N ASP A 73 13.54 13.68 12.12
CA ASP A 73 13.44 15.15 12.26
C ASP A 73 12.45 15.84 11.29
N GLY A 74 11.57 15.07 10.65
CA GLY A 74 10.56 15.59 9.75
C GLY A 74 9.55 16.49 10.45
N LYS A 75 9.29 17.68 9.88
CA LYS A 75 8.27 18.64 10.34
C LYS A 75 7.35 18.99 9.16
N MET A 76 6.57 18.00 8.72
CA MET A 76 5.62 18.19 7.62
C MET A 76 4.28 18.69 8.16
N LEU A 77 3.70 19.69 7.49
CA LEU A 77 2.32 20.08 7.73
C LEU A 77 1.37 18.97 7.26
N PRO A 78 0.23 18.77 7.93
CA PRO A 78 -0.78 17.84 7.45
C PRO A 78 -1.22 18.22 6.03
N CYS A 79 -1.04 17.31 5.10
CA CYS A 79 -1.46 17.50 3.71
C CYS A 79 -1.76 16.15 3.04
N ASP A 80 -2.77 16.18 2.18
CA ASP A 80 -3.22 15.04 1.39
C ASP A 80 -3.13 15.40 -0.09
N TYR A 81 -2.61 14.49 -0.89
CA TYR A 81 -2.49 14.66 -2.34
C TYR A 81 -3.00 13.43 -3.07
N GLN A 82 -3.65 13.66 -4.18
CA GLN A 82 -4.10 12.63 -5.12
C GLN A 82 -3.38 12.81 -6.46
N ILE A 83 -3.25 11.72 -7.22
CA ILE A 83 -2.73 11.79 -8.59
C ILE A 83 -3.91 12.05 -9.53
N ILE A 84 -3.87 13.17 -10.23
CA ILE A 84 -4.84 13.55 -11.27
C ILE A 84 -4.03 13.90 -12.52
N ASP A 85 -4.32 13.24 -13.64
CA ASP A 85 -3.62 13.43 -14.92
C ASP A 85 -2.09 13.29 -14.84
N GLY A 86 -1.61 12.39 -13.94
CA GLY A 86 -0.18 12.13 -13.74
C GLY A 86 0.55 13.16 -12.89
N GLU A 87 -0.17 14.12 -12.32
CA GLU A 87 0.38 15.14 -11.43
C GLU A 87 -0.22 15.04 -10.02
N TRP A 88 0.55 15.47 -9.03
CA TRP A 88 0.05 15.58 -7.67
C TRP A 88 -0.85 16.78 -7.52
N ARG A 89 -2.05 16.58 -6.96
CA ARG A 89 -3.03 17.61 -6.67
C ARG A 89 -3.45 17.56 -5.20
N PRO A 90 -3.41 18.70 -4.49
CA PRO A 90 -3.83 18.76 -3.10
C PRO A 90 -5.32 18.50 -2.96
N MET A 91 -5.69 17.77 -1.91
CA MET A 91 -7.08 17.39 -1.60
C MET A 91 -7.69 18.20 -0.45
N THR A 92 -6.99 19.17 0.09
CA THR A 92 -7.45 19.98 1.20
C THR A 92 -8.12 21.26 0.71
N ASP A 93 -9.36 21.49 1.16
CA ASP A 93 -10.09 22.76 0.95
C ASP A 93 -9.53 23.92 1.80
N ASN A 94 -8.57 23.65 2.68
CA ASN A 94 -7.96 24.66 3.53
C ASN A 94 -6.83 25.38 2.82
N PHE A 95 -6.95 26.69 2.70
CA PHE A 95 -5.93 27.61 2.11
C PHE A 95 -4.58 27.62 2.84
N SER A 96 -4.44 26.94 3.97
CA SER A 96 -3.17 26.68 4.66
C SER A 96 -2.48 25.40 4.19
N ALA A 97 -3.00 24.73 3.16
CA ALA A 97 -2.40 23.53 2.63
C ALA A 97 -1.01 23.84 2.05
N ASN A 98 -0.08 22.94 2.33
CA ASN A 98 1.23 22.98 1.71
C ASN A 98 1.09 22.58 0.24
N PHE A 99 1.28 23.54 -0.67
CA PHE A 99 1.20 23.33 -2.12
C PHE A 99 2.54 22.92 -2.74
N ALA A 100 3.54 22.59 -1.95
CA ALA A 100 4.88 22.26 -2.43
C ALA A 100 4.91 21.16 -3.48
N LEU A 101 3.94 20.25 -3.45
CA LEU A 101 3.84 19.13 -4.39
C LEU A 101 2.85 19.38 -5.54
N ASP A 102 2.09 20.48 -5.52
CA ASP A 102 1.10 20.77 -6.56
C ASP A 102 1.77 20.86 -7.93
N LYS A 103 1.17 20.22 -8.94
CA LYS A 103 1.65 20.14 -10.32
C LYS A 103 2.99 19.42 -10.53
N HIS A 104 3.57 18.82 -9.48
CA HIS A 104 4.71 17.94 -9.69
C HIS A 104 4.24 16.63 -10.32
N LYS A 105 5.03 16.13 -11.27
CA LYS A 105 4.75 14.83 -11.87
C LYS A 105 4.89 13.71 -10.84
N ALA A 106 3.97 12.77 -10.86
CA ALA A 106 4.05 11.57 -10.06
C ALA A 106 5.03 10.58 -10.73
N GLU A 107 6.33 10.77 -10.47
CA GLU A 107 7.41 9.92 -11.02
C GLU A 107 7.54 8.62 -10.22
N ILE A 108 6.51 7.80 -10.26
CA ILE A 108 6.53 6.44 -9.70
C ILE A 108 6.62 5.46 -10.88
N THR A 109 7.13 4.25 -10.64
CA THR A 109 7.26 3.25 -11.71
C THR A 109 5.94 3.06 -12.46
N PRO A 110 5.95 2.99 -13.81
CA PRO A 110 4.73 2.89 -14.62
C PRO A 110 3.79 1.75 -14.20
N ASP A 111 4.36 0.66 -13.68
CA ASP A 111 3.61 -0.52 -13.24
C ASP A 111 2.80 -0.24 -11.94
N ILE A 112 3.28 0.65 -11.08
CA ILE A 112 2.71 0.93 -9.75
C ILE A 112 1.84 2.19 -9.78
N THR A 113 2.21 3.20 -10.55
CA THR A 113 1.53 4.50 -10.61
C THR A 113 0.00 4.40 -10.75
N PRO A 114 -0.56 3.57 -11.64
CA PRO A 114 -2.01 3.49 -11.83
C PRO A 114 -2.76 2.93 -10.60
N THR A 115 -2.05 2.28 -9.69
CA THR A 115 -2.63 1.63 -8.50
C THR A 115 -2.49 2.47 -7.23
N ILE A 116 -1.74 3.58 -7.33
CA ILE A 116 -1.59 4.55 -6.25
C ILE A 116 -2.78 5.48 -6.23
N GLN A 117 -3.38 5.63 -5.06
CA GLN A 117 -4.57 6.45 -4.86
C GLN A 117 -4.24 7.83 -4.30
N GLY A 118 -3.15 7.96 -3.57
CA GLY A 118 -2.73 9.23 -3.02
C GLY A 118 -1.66 9.12 -1.95
N ILE A 119 -1.25 10.28 -1.43
CA ILE A 119 -0.25 10.43 -0.37
C ILE A 119 -0.84 11.27 0.76
N SER A 120 -0.51 10.93 1.99
CA SER A 120 -0.79 11.75 3.17
C SER A 120 0.49 12.00 3.94
N CYS A 121 0.68 13.24 4.37
CA CYS A 121 1.80 13.68 5.18
C CYS A 121 1.32 14.26 6.49
N LYS A 122 2.01 13.95 7.59
CA LYS A 122 1.70 14.53 8.90
C LYS A 122 2.90 14.42 9.83
N ALA A 123 3.35 15.53 10.36
CA ALA A 123 4.50 15.60 11.27
C ALA A 123 5.75 14.94 10.65
N ASN A 124 6.23 13.85 11.20
CA ASN A 124 7.39 13.10 10.71
C ASN A 124 7.03 11.83 9.93
N PHE A 125 5.78 11.72 9.49
CA PHE A 125 5.28 10.53 8.81
C PHE A 125 4.70 10.90 7.45
N ILE A 126 5.15 10.21 6.40
CA ILE A 126 4.58 10.25 5.06
C ILE A 126 4.09 8.85 4.71
N CYS A 127 2.94 8.76 4.09
CA CYS A 127 2.39 7.50 3.65
C CYS A 127 1.73 7.60 2.28
N LEU A 128 1.78 6.49 1.57
CA LEU A 128 1.16 6.28 0.27
C LEU A 128 0.00 5.29 0.43
N TYR A 129 -1.12 5.58 -0.20
CA TYR A 129 -2.27 4.69 -0.29
C TYR A 129 -2.22 3.91 -1.61
N TRP A 130 -2.14 2.61 -1.50
CA TRP A 130 -1.93 1.72 -2.62
C TRP A 130 -3.00 0.64 -2.71
N GLN A 131 -3.63 0.53 -3.89
CA GLN A 131 -4.45 -0.63 -4.22
C GLN A 131 -3.52 -1.77 -4.67
N GLU A 132 -3.19 -2.67 -3.75
CA GLU A 132 -2.39 -3.86 -4.02
C GLU A 132 -3.10 -4.75 -5.06
N ASN A 133 -2.84 -4.52 -6.35
CA ASN A 133 -3.42 -5.32 -7.43
C ASN A 133 -2.63 -6.62 -7.61
N VAL A 134 -3.37 -7.73 -7.56
CA VAL A 134 -2.82 -9.08 -7.68
C VAL A 134 -2.31 -9.39 -9.08
N ASN A 135 -2.68 -8.59 -10.08
CA ASN A 135 -2.24 -8.78 -11.46
C ASN A 135 -0.72 -8.54 -11.67
N MET A 136 -0.03 -7.98 -10.69
CA MET A 136 1.45 -7.92 -10.66
C MET A 136 2.12 -9.25 -10.31
N GLY A 137 1.35 -10.28 -9.99
CA GLY A 137 1.82 -11.55 -9.48
C GLY A 137 1.96 -12.67 -10.49
N ASN A 138 2.71 -12.50 -11.55
CA ASN A 138 3.44 -13.66 -12.04
C ASN A 138 4.62 -13.88 -11.10
N LYS A 139 4.78 -15.12 -10.62
CA LYS A 139 5.77 -15.62 -9.66
C LYS A 139 7.26 -15.30 -9.96
N ALA A 140 7.53 -14.51 -10.95
CA ALA A 140 8.84 -14.15 -11.42
C ALA A 140 9.20 -12.74 -10.96
N ASN A 141 9.62 -12.57 -9.75
CA ASN A 141 10.65 -11.62 -9.37
C ASN A 141 10.43 -10.98 -8.00
N LEU A 142 10.72 -11.72 -6.95
CA LEU A 142 10.99 -11.14 -5.62
C LEU A 142 12.02 -10.00 -5.74
N GLU A 143 13.04 -10.16 -6.60
CA GLU A 143 14.05 -9.13 -6.88
C GLU A 143 13.46 -7.86 -7.53
N LYS A 144 12.52 -8.01 -8.48
CA LYS A 144 11.84 -6.86 -9.09
C LYS A 144 10.99 -6.14 -8.04
N THR A 145 10.24 -6.89 -7.24
CA THR A 145 9.42 -6.35 -6.17
C THR A 145 10.24 -5.57 -5.15
N GLU A 146 11.41 -6.08 -4.77
CA GLU A 146 12.31 -5.41 -3.84
C GLU A 146 12.86 -4.10 -4.43
N LYS A 147 13.29 -4.12 -5.69
CA LYS A 147 13.74 -2.91 -6.40
C LYS A 147 12.65 -1.86 -6.51
N ASP A 148 11.41 -2.28 -6.82
CA ASP A 148 10.26 -1.38 -6.91
C ASP A 148 9.92 -0.76 -5.54
N LEU A 149 10.03 -1.53 -4.46
CA LEU A 149 9.82 -1.02 -3.09
C LEU A 149 10.94 -0.09 -2.63
N ILE A 150 12.19 -0.36 -2.99
CA ILE A 150 13.31 0.56 -2.73
C ILE A 150 13.11 1.87 -3.49
N PHE A 151 12.70 1.79 -4.76
CA PHE A 151 12.38 2.96 -5.56
C PHE A 151 11.25 3.77 -4.91
N LEU A 152 10.16 3.11 -4.53
CA LEU A 152 9.04 3.73 -3.83
C LEU A 152 9.46 4.44 -2.55
N LYS A 153 10.32 3.81 -1.74
CA LYS A 153 10.88 4.44 -0.53
C LYS A 153 11.65 5.72 -0.86
N ASN A 154 12.51 5.66 -1.89
CA ASN A 154 13.31 6.81 -2.30
C ASN A 154 12.43 7.97 -2.80
N GLU A 155 11.36 7.66 -3.53
CA GLU A 155 10.39 8.67 -3.98
C GLU A 155 9.63 9.27 -2.79
N LEU A 156 9.19 8.47 -1.82
CA LEU A 156 8.57 8.99 -0.60
C LEU A 156 9.53 9.90 0.17
N GLN A 157 10.82 9.57 0.23
CA GLN A 157 11.83 10.42 0.86
C GLN A 157 12.03 11.74 0.13
N LYS A 158 12.06 11.74 -1.21
CA LYS A 158 12.14 12.97 -2.02
C LYS A 158 10.91 13.86 -1.78
N ILE A 159 9.72 13.26 -1.81
CA ILE A 159 8.46 13.97 -1.55
C ILE A 159 8.46 14.57 -0.15
N ALA A 160 8.89 13.81 0.85
CA ALA A 160 9.00 14.30 2.22
C ALA A 160 9.93 15.52 2.31
N ASN A 161 11.07 15.50 1.62
CA ASN A 161 12.01 16.62 1.58
C ASN A 161 11.43 17.86 0.89
N LEU A 162 10.56 17.69 -0.12
CA LEU A 162 9.87 18.79 -0.78
C LEU A 162 8.77 19.41 0.11
N VAL A 163 8.09 18.58 0.88
CA VAL A 163 6.96 18.98 1.74
C VAL A 163 7.42 19.52 3.09
N GLN A 164 8.66 19.23 3.51
CA GLN A 164 9.22 19.80 4.72
C GLN A 164 9.34 21.33 4.61
N ASN A 165 8.75 22.04 5.55
CA ASN A 165 9.00 23.46 5.69
C ASN A 165 10.48 23.67 6.08
N LYS A 166 11.20 24.35 5.20
CA LYS A 166 12.48 24.98 5.54
C LYS A 166 12.26 26.20 6.40
#